data_0c1578c7ff8b868324bcd31a54d05ea1
#
_entry.id   0c1578c7ff8b868324bcd31a54d05ea1
#
_cell.length_a   1.000
_cell.length_b   1.000
_cell.length_c   1.000
_cell.angle_alpha   90.00
_cell.angle_beta   90.00
_cell.angle_gamma   90.00
#
_symmetry.space_group_name_H-M   'P 1'
#
loop_
_entity.id
_entity.type
_entity.pdbx_description
1 polymer ?
#
loop_
_entity_poly.entity_id
_entity_poly.type
_entity_poly.pdbx_seq_one_letter_code
_entity_poly.pdbx_strand_id
1 'polypeptide(L)'
;MIIIFINIYPYFLKIKMRIAGMYVRAIEFLITVNIIVFLFTAASYRLFELFALMPVYVPKEPWTLITSMFTHANFEHLLVNMVGLFFLGSYLERIIGENNFLKVYFIGGLFGGILSVITGFLGFWSIETRIVGASGAVFAVAACLAILRPNLTIFIFPIPFPMPLYIAVFGFMLIMSFMPGIAWSGHLGGLIVGALYGIKFRGGEIGVDRYGYRFY
;
A
#
# COMPACT_ATOMS: atom_id res chain seq x y z
N MET A 1 -14.05 1.35 -7.97
CA MET A 1 -13.81 0.04 -7.34
C MET A 1 -14.19 0.15 -5.87
N ILE A 2 -15.20 -0.59 -5.40
CA ILE A 2 -15.61 -0.61 -3.99
C ILE A 2 -15.24 -2.00 -3.46
N ILE A 3 -14.44 -2.03 -2.40
CA ILE A 3 -14.06 -3.27 -1.72
C ILE A 3 -14.96 -3.42 -0.51
N ILE A 4 -15.80 -4.46 -0.47
CA ILE A 4 -16.67 -4.79 0.66
C ILE A 4 -16.17 -6.10 1.27
N PHE A 5 -15.88 -6.09 2.56
CA PHE A 5 -15.49 -7.29 3.29
C PHE A 5 -16.71 -7.99 3.89
N ILE A 6 -16.86 -9.25 3.57
CA ILE A 6 -17.86 -10.13 4.19
C ILE A 6 -17.19 -10.78 5.41
N ASN A 7 -17.66 -10.52 6.63
CA ASN A 7 -17.19 -11.04 7.93
C ASN A 7 -16.21 -10.19 8.78
N ILE A 8 -16.28 -8.86 8.74
CA ILE A 8 -15.37 -8.01 9.57
C ILE A 8 -16.08 -7.31 10.74
N TYR A 9 -17.36 -7.55 11.00
CA TYR A 9 -18.21 -6.68 11.83
C TYR A 9 -17.87 -6.51 13.33
N PRO A 10 -17.11 -7.33 14.09
CA PRO A 10 -16.87 -6.98 15.49
C PRO A 10 -15.58 -6.21 15.78
N TYR A 11 -14.78 -5.80 14.79
CA TYR A 11 -13.36 -5.50 15.04
C TYR A 11 -12.91 -4.04 14.83
N PHE A 12 -13.79 -3.04 14.89
CA PHE A 12 -13.47 -1.66 14.48
C PHE A 12 -12.94 -0.72 15.60
N LEU A 13 -12.35 -1.16 16.69
CA LEU A 13 -11.89 -0.26 17.76
C LEU A 13 -10.50 -0.55 18.34
N LYS A 14 -9.65 0.51 18.34
CA LYS A 14 -8.57 0.88 19.26
C LYS A 14 -7.16 0.38 18.99
N ILE A 15 -6.44 1.06 18.10
CA ILE A 15 -5.02 1.41 18.27
C ILE A 15 -4.91 2.88 17.84
N LYS A 16 -4.24 3.76 18.63
CA LYS A 16 -4.25 5.21 18.38
C LYS A 16 -2.89 5.81 18.70
N MET A 17 -2.26 6.47 17.72
CA MET A 17 -1.20 7.43 17.97
C MET A 17 -1.75 8.67 18.69
N ARG A 18 -0.95 9.32 19.53
CA ARG A 18 -1.32 10.58 20.17
C ARG A 18 -0.64 11.74 19.45
N ILE A 19 -1.41 12.52 18.70
CA ILE A 19 -0.94 13.73 18.00
C ILE A 19 -1.69 14.91 18.59
N ALA A 20 -0.99 15.90 19.10
CA ALA A 20 -1.58 17.10 19.72
C ALA A 20 -2.68 16.80 20.74
N GLY A 21 -2.53 15.73 21.53
CA GLY A 21 -3.53 15.33 22.54
C GLY A 21 -4.67 14.45 22.02
N MET A 22 -4.84 14.33 20.71
CA MET A 22 -5.82 13.45 20.07
C MET A 22 -5.22 12.09 19.72
N TYR A 23 -6.03 11.05 19.78
CA TYR A 23 -5.62 9.72 19.35
C TYR A 23 -6.02 9.49 17.89
N VAL A 24 -5.03 9.35 17.02
CA VAL A 24 -5.19 9.09 15.58
C VAL A 24 -4.56 7.74 15.25
N ARG A 25 -5.22 6.89 14.48
CA ARG A 25 -4.62 5.64 13.98
C ARG A 25 -3.63 5.93 12.86
N ALA A 26 -2.60 5.08 12.70
CA ALA A 26 -1.63 5.22 11.62
C ALA A 26 -2.31 5.27 10.24
N ILE A 27 -3.36 4.48 10.03
CA ILE A 27 -4.13 4.47 8.80
C ILE A 27 -4.81 5.82 8.50
N GLU A 28 -5.42 6.44 9.52
CA GLU A 28 -6.08 7.74 9.39
C GLU A 28 -5.05 8.83 9.07
N PHE A 29 -3.90 8.77 9.73
CA PHE A 29 -2.78 9.67 9.47
C PHE A 29 -2.27 9.53 8.02
N LEU A 30 -1.99 8.31 7.56
CA LEU A 30 -1.50 8.06 6.20
C LEU A 30 -2.49 8.53 5.15
N ILE A 31 -3.79 8.25 5.30
CA ILE A 31 -4.83 8.70 4.38
C ILE A 31 -4.87 10.23 4.35
N THR A 32 -4.84 10.88 5.51
CA THR A 32 -4.85 12.34 5.60
C THR A 32 -3.64 12.97 4.90
N VAL A 33 -2.43 12.43 5.12
CA VAL A 33 -1.22 12.93 4.46
C VAL A 33 -1.32 12.75 2.93
N ASN A 34 -1.81 11.60 2.45
CA ASN A 34 -2.00 11.38 1.01
C ASN A 34 -2.97 12.38 0.40
N ILE A 35 -4.10 12.67 1.07
CA ILE A 35 -5.07 13.65 0.59
C ILE A 35 -4.45 15.05 0.56
N ILE A 36 -3.76 15.46 1.62
CA ILE A 36 -3.11 16.78 1.70
C ILE A 36 -2.06 16.93 0.60
N VAL A 37 -1.16 15.94 0.43
CA VAL A 37 -0.14 15.97 -0.63
C VAL A 37 -0.79 16.02 -2.00
N PHE A 38 -1.85 15.24 -2.24
CA PHE A 38 -2.59 15.30 -3.50
C PHE A 38 -3.16 16.68 -3.80
N LEU A 39 -3.78 17.35 -2.82
CA LEU A 39 -4.32 18.70 -3.03
C LEU A 39 -3.23 19.71 -3.43
N PHE A 40 -2.05 19.64 -2.80
CA PHE A 40 -0.93 20.52 -3.16
C PHE A 40 -0.32 20.16 -4.53
N THR A 41 -0.14 18.90 -4.83
CA THR A 41 0.47 18.45 -6.11
C THR A 41 -0.50 18.62 -7.29
N ALA A 42 -1.80 18.48 -7.07
CA ALA A 42 -2.82 18.78 -8.08
C ALA A 42 -2.93 20.29 -8.37
N ALA A 43 -2.71 21.14 -7.37
CA ALA A 43 -2.72 22.59 -7.53
C ALA A 43 -1.42 23.16 -8.15
N SER A 44 -0.31 22.41 -8.11
CA SER A 44 1.00 22.88 -8.58
C SER A 44 1.78 21.77 -9.30
N TYR A 45 1.90 21.91 -10.64
CA TYR A 45 2.71 21.01 -11.45
C TYR A 45 4.17 20.94 -10.98
N ARG A 46 4.73 22.09 -10.51
CA ARG A 46 6.09 22.13 -9.96
C ARG A 46 6.24 21.26 -8.71
N LEU A 47 5.24 21.27 -7.82
CA LEU A 47 5.26 20.38 -6.65
C LEU A 47 5.07 18.93 -7.04
N PHE A 48 4.23 18.65 -8.04
CA PHE A 48 4.10 17.28 -8.57
C PHE A 48 5.43 16.75 -9.09
N GLU A 49 6.16 17.51 -9.91
CA GLU A 49 7.48 17.13 -10.43
C GLU A 49 8.50 16.92 -9.30
N LEU A 50 8.51 17.81 -8.30
CA LEU A 50 9.44 17.74 -7.17
C LEU A 50 9.22 16.48 -6.30
N PHE A 51 8.00 15.96 -6.28
CA PHE A 51 7.60 14.82 -5.44
C PHE A 51 7.54 13.50 -6.20
N ALA A 52 7.36 13.54 -7.52
CA ALA A 52 7.30 12.35 -8.37
C ALA A 52 8.69 11.68 -8.48
N LEU A 53 8.72 10.37 -8.39
CA LEU A 53 9.94 9.60 -8.59
C LEU A 53 10.22 9.45 -10.09
N MET A 54 11.34 9.96 -10.55
CA MET A 54 11.89 9.66 -11.87
C MET A 54 13.26 8.99 -11.71
N PRO A 55 13.46 7.77 -12.26
CA PRO A 55 14.73 7.04 -12.11
C PRO A 55 15.98 7.87 -12.41
N VAL A 56 15.96 8.66 -13.48
CA VAL A 56 17.10 9.49 -13.92
C VAL A 56 17.51 10.55 -12.90
N TYR A 57 16.58 11.03 -12.07
CA TYR A 57 16.86 12.07 -11.09
C TYR A 57 17.13 11.58 -9.66
N VAL A 58 16.95 10.29 -9.38
CA VAL A 58 17.14 9.74 -8.01
C VAL A 58 18.50 10.11 -7.39
N PRO A 59 19.63 10.13 -8.12
CA PRO A 59 20.90 10.54 -7.52
C PRO A 59 20.94 11.99 -7.02
N LYS A 60 20.11 12.87 -7.59
CA LYS A 60 19.98 14.29 -7.21
C LYS A 60 18.79 14.54 -6.28
N GLU A 61 17.75 13.72 -6.40
CA GLU A 61 16.47 13.88 -5.73
C GLU A 61 16.04 12.60 -4.98
N PRO A 62 16.89 12.08 -4.05
CA PRO A 62 16.64 10.80 -3.38
C PRO A 62 15.37 10.81 -2.49
N TRP A 63 14.90 11.99 -2.06
CA TRP A 63 13.65 12.12 -1.30
C TRP A 63 12.42 11.63 -2.08
N THR A 64 12.49 11.61 -3.42
CA THR A 64 11.40 11.17 -4.29
C THR A 64 11.06 9.70 -4.11
N LEU A 65 11.97 8.87 -3.60
CA LEU A 65 11.69 7.50 -3.17
C LEU A 65 10.60 7.43 -2.09
N ILE A 66 10.48 8.47 -1.26
CA ILE A 66 9.47 8.55 -0.20
C ILE A 66 8.30 9.44 -0.63
N THR A 67 8.56 10.62 -1.19
CA THR A 67 7.49 11.58 -1.50
C THR A 67 6.54 11.07 -2.60
N SER A 68 7.05 10.28 -3.54
CA SER A 68 6.25 9.65 -4.59
C SER A 68 5.17 8.71 -4.03
N MET A 69 5.39 8.10 -2.87
CA MET A 69 4.42 7.24 -2.20
C MET A 69 3.15 8.00 -1.76
N PHE A 70 3.22 9.32 -1.67
CA PHE A 70 2.12 10.20 -1.27
C PHE A 70 1.57 11.03 -2.42
N THR A 71 2.24 11.00 -3.58
CA THR A 71 1.85 11.74 -4.78
C THR A 71 0.95 10.87 -5.66
N HIS A 72 -0.10 11.46 -6.25
CA HIS A 72 -1.04 10.72 -7.10
C HIS A 72 -1.29 11.47 -8.41
N ALA A 73 -1.38 10.74 -9.53
CA ALA A 73 -1.52 11.31 -10.87
C ALA A 73 -2.88 12.00 -11.07
N ASN A 74 -3.93 11.47 -10.44
CA ASN A 74 -5.30 11.99 -10.53
C ASN A 74 -6.15 11.52 -9.34
N PHE A 75 -7.38 12.02 -9.26
CA PHE A 75 -8.31 11.69 -8.18
C PHE A 75 -8.68 10.21 -8.13
N GLU A 76 -8.87 9.56 -9.27
CA GLU A 76 -9.22 8.13 -9.31
C GLU A 76 -8.07 7.27 -8.76
N HIS A 77 -6.83 7.63 -9.12
CA HIS A 77 -5.63 6.96 -8.60
C HIS A 77 -5.52 7.12 -7.08
N LEU A 78 -5.74 8.33 -6.55
CA LEU A 78 -5.81 8.56 -5.10
C LEU A 78 -6.92 7.72 -4.47
N LEU A 79 -8.13 7.79 -5.00
CA LEU A 79 -9.31 7.14 -4.43
C LEU A 79 -9.10 5.61 -4.30
N VAL A 80 -8.62 4.97 -5.37
CA VAL A 80 -8.37 3.51 -5.37
C VAL A 80 -7.32 3.13 -4.32
N ASN A 81 -6.24 3.92 -4.21
CA ASN A 81 -5.21 3.69 -3.20
C ASN A 81 -5.76 3.88 -1.78
N MET A 82 -6.51 4.95 -1.53
CA MET A 82 -7.06 5.23 -0.19
C MET A 82 -8.12 4.22 0.22
N VAL A 83 -8.96 3.75 -0.70
CA VAL A 83 -9.92 2.67 -0.43
C VAL A 83 -9.18 1.37 -0.07
N GLY A 84 -8.19 0.97 -0.87
CA GLY A 84 -7.37 -0.21 -0.58
C GLY A 84 -6.66 -0.09 0.77
N LEU A 85 -6.02 1.07 1.01
CA LEU A 85 -5.32 1.35 2.26
C LEU A 85 -6.27 1.34 3.47
N PHE A 86 -7.44 1.97 3.36
CA PHE A 86 -8.41 2.02 4.45
C PHE A 86 -8.88 0.62 4.84
N PHE A 87 -9.30 -0.20 3.89
CA PHE A 87 -9.83 -1.52 4.20
C PHE A 87 -8.72 -2.53 4.56
N LEU A 88 -7.78 -2.77 3.65
CA LEU A 88 -6.74 -3.78 3.86
C LEU A 88 -5.77 -3.36 4.97
N GLY A 89 -5.40 -2.07 4.99
CA GLY A 89 -4.52 -1.50 6.00
C GLY A 89 -5.13 -1.52 7.39
N SER A 90 -6.39 -1.11 7.55
CA SER A 90 -7.07 -1.15 8.85
C SER A 90 -7.17 -2.57 9.40
N TYR A 91 -7.32 -3.57 8.53
CA TYR A 91 -7.37 -4.95 8.96
C TYR A 91 -5.98 -5.49 9.32
N LEU A 92 -4.96 -5.18 8.49
CA LEU A 92 -3.59 -5.59 8.79
C LEU A 92 -3.05 -4.92 10.07
N GLU A 93 -3.21 -3.58 10.20
CA GLU A 93 -2.80 -2.81 11.38
C GLU A 93 -3.32 -3.44 12.67
N ARG A 94 -4.53 -3.95 12.65
CA ARG A 94 -5.16 -4.61 13.78
C ARG A 94 -4.52 -5.95 14.13
N ILE A 95 -4.14 -6.72 13.09
CA ILE A 95 -3.56 -8.07 13.29
C ILE A 95 -2.13 -7.96 13.82
N ILE A 96 -1.30 -7.12 13.19
CA ILE A 96 0.13 -7.07 13.47
C ILE A 96 0.57 -5.88 14.32
N GLY A 97 -0.36 -4.99 14.66
CA GLY A 97 -0.11 -3.75 15.40
C GLY A 97 0.45 -2.64 14.53
N GLU A 98 0.31 -1.40 15.03
CA GLU A 98 0.64 -0.16 14.32
C GLU A 98 2.09 -0.11 13.82
N ASN A 99 3.05 -0.40 14.71
CA ASN A 99 4.47 -0.32 14.35
C ASN A 99 4.87 -1.30 13.24
N ASN A 100 4.33 -2.52 13.26
CA ASN A 100 4.61 -3.51 12.21
C ASN A 100 3.87 -3.15 10.91
N PHE A 101 2.65 -2.65 11.00
CA PHE A 101 1.91 -2.14 9.85
C PHE A 101 2.68 -1.02 9.13
N LEU A 102 3.18 -0.02 9.86
CA LEU A 102 3.99 1.05 9.30
C LEU A 102 5.28 0.53 8.65
N LYS A 103 5.95 -0.46 9.25
CA LYS A 103 7.12 -1.11 8.62
C LYS A 103 6.76 -1.76 7.29
N VAL A 104 5.65 -2.53 7.23
CA VAL A 104 5.19 -3.17 5.98
C VAL A 104 4.89 -2.11 4.93
N TYR A 105 4.18 -1.05 5.30
CA TYR A 105 3.81 0.05 4.41
C TYR A 105 5.04 0.77 3.84
N PHE A 106 5.90 1.31 4.71
CA PHE A 106 7.03 2.13 4.28
C PHE A 106 8.12 1.31 3.59
N ILE A 107 8.48 0.14 4.12
CA ILE A 107 9.52 -0.71 3.50
C ILE A 107 9.00 -1.27 2.18
N GLY A 108 7.71 -1.64 2.10
CA GLY A 108 7.10 -2.10 0.87
C GLY A 108 7.07 -1.04 -0.23
N GLY A 109 6.65 0.17 0.11
CA GLY A 109 6.63 1.28 -0.83
C GLY A 109 8.03 1.71 -1.27
N LEU A 110 8.97 1.82 -0.33
CA LEU A 110 10.37 2.16 -0.61
C LEU A 110 11.02 1.12 -1.52
N PHE A 111 10.88 -0.16 -1.21
CA PHE A 111 11.44 -1.24 -2.04
C PHE A 111 10.79 -1.28 -3.42
N GLY A 112 9.48 -1.00 -3.51
CA GLY A 112 8.79 -0.82 -4.78
C GLY A 112 9.38 0.31 -5.62
N GLY A 113 9.63 1.47 -5.01
CA GLY A 113 10.31 2.60 -5.66
C GLY A 113 11.71 2.23 -6.14
N ILE A 114 12.52 1.59 -5.30
CA ILE A 114 13.87 1.13 -5.66
C ILE A 114 13.83 0.14 -6.81
N LEU A 115 12.95 -0.85 -6.76
CA LEU A 115 12.82 -1.84 -7.84
C LEU A 115 12.38 -1.17 -9.16
N SER A 116 11.54 -0.15 -9.08
CA SER A 116 11.16 0.65 -10.23
C SER A 116 12.33 1.41 -10.84
N VAL A 117 13.19 1.98 -10.02
CA VAL A 117 14.42 2.62 -10.48
C VAL A 117 15.34 1.62 -11.18
N ILE A 118 15.60 0.47 -10.56
CA ILE A 118 16.45 -0.59 -11.12
C ILE A 118 15.91 -1.07 -12.47
N THR A 119 14.61 -1.38 -12.56
CA THR A 119 13.99 -1.87 -13.80
C THR A 119 13.97 -0.81 -14.89
N GLY A 120 13.87 0.48 -14.55
CA GLY A 120 14.03 1.58 -15.50
C GLY A 120 15.43 1.59 -16.10
N PHE A 121 16.49 1.54 -15.28
CA PHE A 121 17.87 1.47 -15.77
C PHE A 121 18.20 0.18 -16.53
N LEU A 122 17.49 -0.91 -16.26
CA LEU A 122 17.59 -2.14 -17.03
C LEU A 122 16.85 -2.10 -18.39
N GLY A 123 16.17 -0.98 -18.71
CA GLY A 123 15.53 -0.77 -20.01
C GLY A 123 14.12 -1.34 -20.14
N PHE A 124 13.47 -1.77 -19.04
CA PHE A 124 12.08 -2.25 -19.09
C PHE A 124 11.07 -1.12 -19.36
N TRP A 125 11.46 0.13 -19.12
CA TRP A 125 10.68 1.35 -19.36
C TRP A 125 11.59 2.57 -19.39
N SER A 126 11.05 3.75 -19.75
CA SER A 126 11.84 4.98 -19.77
C SER A 126 12.26 5.41 -18.36
N ILE A 127 13.52 5.74 -18.20
CA ILE A 127 14.05 6.32 -16.94
C ILE A 127 13.49 7.71 -16.62
N GLU A 128 12.79 8.32 -17.55
CA GLU A 128 12.07 9.59 -17.40
C GLU A 128 10.59 9.40 -17.02
N THR A 129 10.15 8.14 -16.85
CA THR A 129 8.78 7.86 -16.42
C THR A 129 8.57 8.34 -14.99
N ARG A 130 7.48 9.09 -14.80
CA ARG A 130 7.06 9.55 -13.48
C ARG A 130 6.32 8.44 -12.75
N ILE A 131 6.88 8.03 -11.63
CA ILE A 131 6.35 6.99 -10.77
C ILE A 131 5.76 7.66 -9.53
N VAL A 132 4.47 7.47 -9.30
CA VAL A 132 3.72 8.08 -8.21
C VAL A 132 2.69 7.10 -7.68
N GLY A 133 2.29 7.25 -6.43
CA GLY A 133 1.21 6.52 -5.79
C GLY A 133 1.64 5.68 -4.60
N ALA A 134 0.71 5.50 -3.67
CA ALA A 134 0.87 4.62 -2.52
C ALA A 134 0.80 3.13 -2.88
N SER A 135 0.56 2.80 -4.15
CA SER A 135 0.18 1.44 -4.57
C SER A 135 1.23 0.37 -4.25
N GLY A 136 2.53 0.67 -4.35
CA GLY A 136 3.58 -0.26 -3.91
C GLY A 136 3.44 -0.65 -2.43
N ALA A 137 3.18 0.32 -1.57
CA ALA A 137 2.92 0.10 -0.15
C ALA A 137 1.58 -0.63 0.09
N VAL A 138 0.53 -0.29 -0.67
CA VAL A 138 -0.78 -0.96 -0.58
C VAL A 138 -0.68 -2.42 -1.02
N PHE A 139 0.11 -2.72 -2.06
CA PHE A 139 0.39 -4.10 -2.45
C PHE A 139 1.17 -4.87 -1.38
N ALA A 140 2.10 -4.23 -0.68
CA ALA A 140 2.79 -4.87 0.45
C ALA A 140 1.82 -5.21 1.59
N VAL A 141 0.94 -4.29 1.95
CA VAL A 141 -0.12 -4.50 2.94
C VAL A 141 -1.04 -5.66 2.50
N ALA A 142 -1.48 -5.65 1.25
CA ALA A 142 -2.37 -6.67 0.70
C ALA A 142 -1.73 -8.06 0.67
N ALA A 143 -0.46 -8.17 0.26
CA ALA A 143 0.27 -9.43 0.21
C ALA A 143 0.53 -9.99 1.62
N CYS A 144 0.94 -9.14 2.57
CA CYS A 144 1.11 -9.54 3.96
C CYS A 144 -0.20 -10.09 4.54
N LEU A 145 -1.30 -9.37 4.32
CA LEU A 145 -2.63 -9.78 4.78
C LEU A 145 -3.08 -11.10 4.12
N ALA A 146 -2.86 -11.28 2.82
CA ALA A 146 -3.22 -12.50 2.10
C ALA A 146 -2.51 -13.74 2.64
N ILE A 147 -1.26 -13.61 3.08
CA ILE A 147 -0.52 -14.71 3.70
C ILE A 147 -1.02 -14.97 5.13
N LEU A 148 -1.32 -13.94 5.89
CA LEU A 148 -1.81 -14.09 7.27
C LEU A 148 -3.26 -14.58 7.33
N ARG A 149 -4.04 -14.28 6.31
CA ARG A 149 -5.47 -14.63 6.22
C ARG A 149 -5.81 -15.22 4.84
N PRO A 150 -5.31 -16.44 4.53
CA PRO A 150 -5.49 -17.04 3.20
C PRO A 150 -6.96 -17.29 2.85
N ASN A 151 -7.82 -17.50 3.85
CA ASN A 151 -9.25 -17.72 3.66
C ASN A 151 -10.08 -16.41 3.65
N LEU A 152 -9.42 -15.25 3.76
CA LEU A 152 -10.10 -13.96 3.68
C LEU A 152 -10.69 -13.77 2.28
N THR A 153 -11.99 -13.59 2.24
CA THR A 153 -12.73 -13.36 1.02
C THR A 153 -13.11 -11.89 0.92
N ILE A 154 -12.89 -11.30 -0.24
CA ILE A 154 -13.23 -9.91 -0.53
C ILE A 154 -14.16 -9.82 -1.73
N PHE A 155 -14.92 -8.74 -1.79
CA PHE A 155 -15.75 -8.37 -2.92
C PHE A 155 -15.17 -7.11 -3.56
N ILE A 156 -14.90 -7.14 -4.87
CA ILE A 156 -14.36 -6.00 -5.62
C ILE A 156 -15.37 -5.61 -6.70
N PHE A 157 -16.06 -4.49 -6.50
CA PHE A 157 -16.95 -3.96 -7.53
C PHE A 157 -16.16 -3.55 -8.79
N PRO A 158 -16.59 -3.90 -10.02
CA PRO A 158 -17.89 -4.48 -10.39
C PRO A 158 -17.91 -6.01 -10.52
N ILE A 159 -16.97 -6.75 -9.96
CA ILE A 159 -16.94 -8.21 -10.05
C ILE A 159 -18.13 -8.77 -9.24
N PRO A 160 -19.03 -9.57 -9.83
CA PRO A 160 -20.30 -9.93 -9.20
C PRO A 160 -20.22 -11.07 -8.18
N PHE A 161 -19.03 -11.53 -7.84
CA PHE A 161 -18.81 -12.62 -6.88
C PHE A 161 -17.64 -12.34 -5.96
N PRO A 162 -17.69 -12.81 -4.70
CA PRO A 162 -16.57 -12.73 -3.77
C PRO A 162 -15.44 -13.67 -4.18
N MET A 163 -14.20 -13.28 -3.91
CA MET A 163 -13.02 -14.08 -4.21
C MET A 163 -12.01 -14.03 -3.06
N PRO A 164 -11.16 -15.07 -2.90
CA PRO A 164 -10.07 -15.03 -1.95
C PRO A 164 -9.15 -13.83 -2.20
N LEU A 165 -8.69 -13.19 -1.11
CA LEU A 165 -7.85 -12.00 -1.19
C LEU A 165 -6.59 -12.24 -2.05
N TYR A 166 -5.94 -13.40 -1.93
CA TYR A 166 -4.74 -13.69 -2.71
C TYR A 166 -5.01 -13.72 -4.23
N ILE A 167 -6.18 -14.24 -4.66
CA ILE A 167 -6.58 -14.20 -6.08
C ILE A 167 -6.78 -12.77 -6.53
N ALA A 168 -7.46 -11.95 -5.72
CA ALA A 168 -7.66 -10.55 -6.03
C ALA A 168 -6.33 -9.78 -6.14
N VAL A 169 -5.40 -10.00 -5.20
CA VAL A 169 -4.10 -9.32 -5.17
C VAL A 169 -3.24 -9.71 -6.38
N PHE A 170 -3.08 -11.01 -6.65
CA PHE A 170 -2.28 -11.47 -7.80
C PHE A 170 -2.96 -11.17 -9.13
N GLY A 171 -4.29 -11.35 -9.23
CA GLY A 171 -5.06 -11.04 -10.43
C GLY A 171 -5.01 -9.55 -10.76
N PHE A 172 -5.17 -8.69 -9.78
CA PHE A 172 -5.06 -7.24 -9.96
C PHE A 172 -3.63 -6.82 -10.36
N MET A 173 -2.61 -7.40 -9.73
CA MET A 173 -1.21 -7.19 -10.13
C MET A 173 -0.98 -7.60 -11.60
N LEU A 174 -1.48 -8.75 -12.00
CA LEU A 174 -1.34 -9.24 -13.37
C LEU A 174 -2.01 -8.27 -14.37
N ILE A 175 -3.24 -7.86 -14.11
CA ILE A 175 -3.96 -6.90 -14.96
C ILE A 175 -3.20 -5.59 -15.06
N MET A 176 -2.75 -5.05 -13.92
CA MET A 176 -2.00 -3.80 -13.88
C MET A 176 -0.68 -3.87 -14.65
N SER A 177 -0.04 -5.05 -14.72
CA SER A 177 1.23 -5.23 -15.44
C SER A 177 1.10 -5.06 -16.96
N PHE A 178 -0.10 -5.19 -17.50
CA PHE A 178 -0.37 -4.98 -18.93
C PHE A 178 -0.89 -3.58 -19.25
N MET A 179 -1.14 -2.73 -18.25
CA MET A 179 -1.65 -1.38 -18.49
C MET A 179 -0.51 -0.40 -18.80
N PRO A 180 -0.62 0.36 -19.92
CA PRO A 180 0.38 1.36 -20.26
C PRO A 180 0.54 2.40 -19.13
N GLY A 181 1.78 2.83 -18.91
CA GLY A 181 2.11 3.87 -17.93
C GLY A 181 2.10 3.42 -16.47
N ILE A 182 1.87 2.13 -16.19
CA ILE A 182 1.94 1.60 -14.82
C ILE A 182 3.31 0.98 -14.55
N ALA A 183 3.96 1.46 -13.49
CA ALA A 183 5.21 0.92 -12.97
C ALA A 183 4.96 -0.42 -12.24
N TRP A 184 4.69 -1.50 -12.99
CA TRP A 184 4.40 -2.83 -12.44
C TRP A 184 5.47 -3.32 -11.45
N SER A 185 6.72 -2.95 -11.65
CA SER A 185 7.82 -3.32 -10.76
C SER A 185 7.70 -2.69 -9.36
N GLY A 186 7.11 -1.51 -9.27
CA GLY A 186 6.78 -0.91 -7.98
C GLY A 186 5.77 -1.76 -7.18
N HIS A 187 4.76 -2.28 -7.86
CA HIS A 187 3.78 -3.19 -7.27
C HIS A 187 4.42 -4.53 -6.89
N LEU A 188 5.26 -5.10 -7.78
CA LEU A 188 5.98 -6.34 -7.52
C LEU A 188 6.90 -6.21 -6.32
N GLY A 189 7.63 -5.11 -6.20
CA GLY A 189 8.48 -4.84 -5.04
C GLY A 189 7.69 -4.81 -3.73
N GLY A 190 6.53 -4.16 -3.75
CA GLY A 190 5.60 -4.18 -2.63
C GLY A 190 5.12 -5.58 -2.29
N LEU A 191 4.67 -6.36 -3.29
CA LEU A 191 4.25 -7.76 -3.09
C LEU A 191 5.34 -8.62 -2.43
N ILE A 192 6.58 -8.51 -2.89
CA ILE A 192 7.72 -9.27 -2.34
C ILE A 192 7.90 -8.94 -0.86
N VAL A 193 7.99 -7.66 -0.51
CA VAL A 193 8.17 -7.23 0.88
C VAL A 193 6.99 -7.67 1.74
N GLY A 194 5.77 -7.47 1.27
CA GLY A 194 4.57 -7.88 1.98
C GLY A 194 4.51 -9.38 2.23
N ALA A 195 4.88 -10.18 1.22
CA ALA A 195 4.96 -11.63 1.35
C ALA A 195 5.99 -12.06 2.40
N LEU A 196 7.19 -11.48 2.37
CA LEU A 196 8.24 -11.77 3.35
C LEU A 196 7.80 -11.44 4.78
N TYR A 197 7.16 -10.28 4.98
CA TYR A 197 6.60 -9.93 6.29
C TYR A 197 5.45 -10.86 6.70
N GLY A 198 4.58 -11.24 5.77
CA GLY A 198 3.50 -12.19 6.03
C GLY A 198 4.01 -13.55 6.47
N ILE A 199 5.05 -14.10 5.80
CA ILE A 199 5.72 -15.35 6.18
C ILE A 199 6.36 -15.21 7.56
N LYS A 200 7.13 -14.13 7.79
CA LYS A 200 7.76 -13.85 9.08
C LYS A 200 6.75 -13.82 10.22
N PHE A 201 5.64 -13.14 10.03
CA PHE A 201 4.62 -13.01 11.04
C PHE A 201 3.80 -14.29 11.24
N ARG A 202 3.64 -15.11 10.21
CA ARG A 202 2.96 -16.41 10.31
C ARG A 202 3.80 -17.44 11.07
N GLY A 203 5.13 -17.41 10.90
CA GLY A 203 6.06 -18.36 11.55
C GLY A 203 6.50 -17.96 12.96
N GLY A 204 6.35 -16.66 13.32
CA GLY A 204 6.54 -16.19 14.69
C GLY A 204 5.23 -16.34 15.46
N GLU A 205 5.29 -16.65 16.75
CA GLU A 205 4.18 -16.45 17.66
C GLU A 205 3.84 -14.96 17.71
N ILE A 206 3.12 -14.47 16.71
CA ILE A 206 2.47 -13.17 16.81
C ILE A 206 1.37 -13.37 17.82
N GLY A 207 1.69 -12.88 19.01
CA GLY A 207 1.01 -13.09 20.24
C GLY A 207 -0.50 -13.04 20.10
N VAL A 208 -1.08 -13.76 20.95
CA VAL A 208 -2.41 -13.59 21.50
C VAL A 208 -2.70 -12.09 21.49
N ASP A 209 -3.75 -11.67 20.80
CA ASP A 209 -4.18 -10.28 20.92
C ASP A 209 -4.44 -9.94 22.40
N ARG A 210 -4.59 -8.67 22.71
CA ARG A 210 -4.85 -8.21 24.09
C ARG A 210 -6.12 -8.85 24.72
N TYR A 211 -6.87 -9.66 23.94
CA TYR A 211 -8.09 -10.37 24.31
C TYR A 211 -7.93 -11.90 24.32
N GLY A 212 -6.72 -12.44 24.15
CA GLY A 212 -6.45 -13.88 24.28
C GLY A 212 -6.77 -14.72 23.02
N TYR A 213 -7.09 -14.11 21.87
CA TYR A 213 -7.34 -14.86 20.63
C TYR A 213 -6.02 -15.23 19.95
N ARG A 214 -5.73 -16.51 19.82
CA ARG A 214 -4.64 -17.01 18.98
C ARG A 214 -5.02 -16.83 17.51
N PHE A 215 -4.18 -16.15 16.76
CA PHE A 215 -4.31 -16.05 15.33
C PHE A 215 -3.59 -17.24 14.68
N TYR A 216 -4.36 -18.12 14.07
CA TYR A 216 -3.86 -19.24 13.26
C TYR A 216 -3.81 -18.84 11.79
#